data_db3078505d2a8ec8f397d85e857340b8
#
_entry.id   db3078505d2a8ec8f397d85e857340b8
#
_cell.length_a   1.000
_cell.length_b   1.000
_cell.length_c   1.000
_cell.angle_alpha   90.00
_cell.angle_beta   90.00
_cell.angle_gamma   90.00
#
_symmetry.space_group_name_H-M   'P 1'
#
loop_
_entity.id
_entity.type
_entity.pdbx_description
1 polymer ?
#
loop_
_entity_poly.entity_id
_entity_poly.type
_entity_poly.pdbx_seq_one_letter_code
_entity_poly.pdbx_strand_id
1 'polypeptide(L)'
;MSLPNNTVALTDIIASAKNFIKFIQSKIKLLGLLIVLGGLLGLVYYFITSPKYQATATFIVEEKSSGSGLAGMAGQLGFDISSLTGGNAGLFDGDNILEIIKSRNIIESVLLSRIDVTDSANNKTLADLYYETSGIKNKLEGKSTELANLNFSSLKTGAAHTILQDSVLFMMIEKINKDNLNVQRTNKKGSI
;
A
#
# COMPACT_ATOMS: atom_id res chain seq x y z
N MET A 1 -63.57 -14.90 18.74
CA MET A 1 -62.40 -14.11 18.27
C MET A 1 -61.58 -15.01 17.34
N SER A 2 -61.90 -14.96 16.05
CA SER A 2 -61.31 -15.81 15.03
C SER A 2 -60.03 -15.16 14.53
N LEU A 3 -58.90 -15.87 14.66
CA LEU A 3 -57.62 -15.45 14.10
C LEU A 3 -57.70 -15.45 12.58
N PRO A 4 -57.18 -14.43 11.88
CA PRO A 4 -57.14 -14.45 10.44
C PRO A 4 -56.12 -15.52 9.98
N ASN A 5 -56.60 -16.53 9.25
CA ASN A 5 -55.77 -17.51 8.56
C ASN A 5 -55.03 -16.81 7.41
N ASN A 6 -53.84 -16.36 7.67
CA ASN A 6 -52.89 -15.86 6.65
C ASN A 6 -52.22 -17.06 5.92
N THR A 7 -53.00 -17.94 5.33
CA THR A 7 -52.49 -18.89 4.37
C THR A 7 -52.39 -18.15 3.05
N VAL A 8 -51.18 -17.66 2.75
CA VAL A 8 -50.89 -17.16 1.40
C VAL A 8 -51.04 -18.36 0.46
N ALA A 9 -52.09 -18.35 -0.33
CA ALA A 9 -52.39 -19.45 -1.25
C ALA A 9 -51.26 -19.52 -2.32
N LEU A 10 -50.76 -20.70 -2.63
CA LEU A 10 -49.75 -20.90 -3.68
C LEU A 10 -50.16 -20.20 -4.99
N THR A 11 -51.46 -20.10 -5.27
CA THR A 11 -52.02 -19.34 -6.38
C THR A 11 -51.71 -17.87 -6.38
N ASP A 12 -51.64 -17.24 -5.19
CA ASP A 12 -51.32 -15.79 -5.07
C ASP A 12 -49.83 -15.53 -5.29
N ILE A 13 -48.96 -16.45 -4.89
CA ILE A 13 -47.52 -16.40 -5.16
C ILE A 13 -47.26 -16.52 -6.65
N ILE A 14 -47.90 -17.46 -7.33
CA ILE A 14 -47.80 -17.70 -8.79
C ILE A 14 -48.36 -16.49 -9.57
N ALA A 15 -49.47 -15.93 -9.14
CA ALA A 15 -50.06 -14.74 -9.75
C ALA A 15 -49.16 -13.51 -9.62
N SER A 16 -48.55 -13.31 -8.43
CA SER A 16 -47.61 -12.25 -8.17
C SER A 16 -46.32 -12.38 -8.98
N ALA A 17 -45.79 -13.63 -9.13
CA ALA A 17 -44.63 -13.89 -9.96
C ALA A 17 -44.92 -13.61 -11.45
N LYS A 18 -46.08 -13.98 -11.93
CA LYS A 18 -46.51 -13.74 -13.34
C LYS A 18 -46.65 -12.24 -13.62
N ASN A 19 -47.21 -11.50 -12.68
CA ASN A 19 -47.40 -10.05 -12.79
C ASN A 19 -46.03 -9.34 -12.74
N PHE A 20 -45.08 -9.83 -11.94
CA PHE A 20 -43.71 -9.33 -11.87
C PHE A 20 -42.95 -9.54 -13.18
N ILE A 21 -43.07 -10.74 -13.77
CA ILE A 21 -42.47 -11.04 -15.08
C ILE A 21 -43.04 -10.14 -16.18
N LYS A 22 -44.36 -9.93 -16.19
CA LYS A 22 -45.02 -9.05 -17.16
C LYS A 22 -44.60 -7.59 -17.00
N PHE A 23 -44.42 -7.14 -15.75
CA PHE A 23 -43.87 -5.79 -15.45
C PHE A 23 -42.42 -5.63 -15.98
N ILE A 24 -41.56 -6.65 -15.79
CA ILE A 24 -40.19 -6.64 -16.32
C ILE A 24 -40.21 -6.60 -17.85
N GLN A 25 -41.03 -7.41 -18.49
CA GLN A 25 -41.17 -7.41 -19.95
C GLN A 25 -41.67 -6.07 -20.52
N SER A 26 -42.56 -5.40 -19.81
CA SER A 26 -43.04 -4.06 -20.18
C SER A 26 -41.96 -2.99 -20.15
N LYS A 27 -40.94 -3.15 -19.25
CA LYS A 27 -39.86 -2.18 -19.02
C LYS A 27 -38.49 -2.66 -19.52
N ILE A 28 -38.48 -3.72 -20.35
CA ILE A 28 -37.24 -4.37 -20.81
C ILE A 28 -36.28 -3.40 -21.52
N LYS A 29 -36.81 -2.45 -22.28
CA LYS A 29 -36.02 -1.43 -22.97
C LYS A 29 -35.29 -0.52 -21.97
N LEU A 30 -35.98 -0.12 -20.91
CA LEU A 30 -35.42 0.73 -19.85
C LEU A 30 -34.38 -0.04 -19.03
N LEU A 31 -34.68 -1.32 -18.75
CA LEU A 31 -33.74 -2.21 -18.06
C LEU A 31 -32.47 -2.43 -18.88
N GLY A 32 -32.62 -2.68 -20.18
CA GLY A 32 -31.51 -2.82 -21.10
C GLY A 32 -30.62 -1.57 -21.17
N LEU A 33 -31.26 -0.39 -21.21
CA LEU A 33 -30.53 0.88 -21.18
C LEU A 33 -29.72 1.05 -19.88
N LEU A 34 -30.30 0.72 -18.73
CA LEU A 34 -29.62 0.78 -17.43
C LEU A 34 -28.43 -0.17 -17.35
N ILE A 35 -28.56 -1.39 -17.89
CA ILE A 35 -27.47 -2.37 -17.93
C ILE A 35 -26.32 -1.88 -18.80
N VAL A 36 -26.63 -1.33 -19.98
CA VAL A 36 -25.60 -0.76 -20.87
C VAL A 36 -24.91 0.43 -20.21
N LEU A 37 -25.67 1.34 -19.60
CA LEU A 37 -25.12 2.50 -18.92
C LEU A 37 -24.24 2.10 -17.72
N GLY A 38 -24.68 1.16 -16.92
CA GLY A 38 -23.90 0.61 -15.80
C GLY A 38 -22.63 -0.10 -16.27
N GLY A 39 -22.72 -0.87 -17.36
CA GLY A 39 -21.56 -1.52 -17.97
C GLY A 39 -20.53 -0.52 -18.48
N LEU A 40 -20.96 0.54 -19.16
CA LEU A 40 -20.07 1.61 -19.61
C LEU A 40 -19.38 2.32 -18.44
N LEU A 41 -20.12 2.66 -17.39
CA LEU A 41 -19.54 3.28 -16.20
C LEU A 41 -18.53 2.37 -15.50
N GLY A 42 -18.83 1.08 -15.38
CA GLY A 42 -17.92 0.07 -14.86
C GLY A 42 -16.63 -0.06 -15.67
N LEU A 43 -16.75 -0.01 -16.98
CA LEU A 43 -15.60 -0.08 -17.90
C LEU A 43 -14.71 1.16 -17.78
N VAL A 44 -15.31 2.36 -17.73
CA VAL A 44 -14.59 3.61 -17.47
C VAL A 44 -13.87 3.56 -16.12
N TYR A 45 -14.53 3.10 -15.06
CA TYR A 45 -13.93 2.93 -13.75
C TYR A 45 -12.73 1.97 -13.76
N TYR A 46 -12.85 0.85 -14.48
CA TYR A 46 -11.77 -0.11 -14.63
C TYR A 46 -10.51 0.49 -15.26
N PHE A 47 -10.66 1.29 -16.32
CA PHE A 47 -9.52 1.94 -16.98
C PHE A 47 -8.87 3.05 -16.14
N ILE A 48 -9.63 3.72 -15.28
CA ILE A 48 -9.09 4.79 -14.42
C ILE A 48 -8.38 4.21 -13.19
N THR A 49 -8.78 3.01 -12.73
CA THR A 49 -8.25 2.43 -11.50
C THR A 49 -6.97 1.66 -11.77
N SER A 50 -5.84 2.18 -11.30
CA SER A 50 -4.56 1.47 -11.36
C SER A 50 -4.56 0.26 -10.43
N PRO A 51 -4.00 -0.89 -10.85
CA PRO A 51 -3.88 -2.07 -10.00
C PRO A 51 -2.97 -1.76 -8.80
N LYS A 52 -3.42 -2.16 -7.61
CA LYS A 52 -2.65 -2.02 -6.36
C LYS A 52 -2.15 -3.40 -5.95
N TYR A 53 -0.86 -3.50 -5.73
CA TYR A 53 -0.22 -4.70 -5.21
C TYR A 53 0.03 -4.53 -3.71
N GLN A 54 -0.26 -5.56 -2.92
CA GLN A 54 0.01 -5.58 -1.49
C GLN A 54 0.95 -6.75 -1.18
N ALA A 55 2.03 -6.45 -0.48
CA ALA A 55 2.93 -7.45 0.07
C ALA A 55 2.84 -7.42 1.60
N THR A 56 2.85 -8.60 2.22
CA THR A 56 2.85 -8.74 3.68
C THR A 56 4.09 -9.51 4.10
N ALA A 57 4.88 -8.92 4.99
CA ALA A 57 6.00 -9.58 5.62
C ALA A 57 5.71 -9.75 7.11
N THR A 58 5.94 -10.94 7.63
CA THR A 58 5.81 -11.24 9.06
C THR A 58 7.17 -11.66 9.59
N PHE A 59 7.58 -11.08 10.70
CA PHE A 59 8.83 -11.43 11.38
C PHE A 59 8.57 -11.59 12.88
N ILE A 60 9.36 -12.46 13.50
CA ILE A 60 9.31 -12.72 14.93
C ILE A 60 10.57 -12.11 15.53
N VAL A 61 10.37 -11.32 16.57
CA VAL A 61 11.45 -10.76 17.36
C VAL A 61 11.62 -11.63 18.60
N GLU A 62 12.74 -12.31 18.70
CA GLU A 62 13.09 -13.01 19.94
C GLU A 62 13.63 -12.03 20.97
N GLU A 63 12.93 -11.87 22.06
CA GLU A 63 13.34 -11.02 23.19
C GLU A 63 14.50 -11.60 23.99
N LYS A 64 14.90 -12.86 23.72
CA LYS A 64 15.92 -13.58 24.47
C LYS A 64 17.29 -13.53 23.80
N SER A 65 18.17 -12.88 24.49
CA SER A 65 19.64 -12.92 24.40
C SER A 65 20.30 -12.18 23.23
N SER A 66 21.04 -11.17 23.64
CA SER A 66 22.28 -10.73 23.00
C SER A 66 22.35 -10.78 21.47
N GLY A 67 21.86 -9.73 20.89
CA GLY A 67 22.56 -9.10 19.74
C GLY A 67 22.65 -9.81 18.39
N SER A 68 22.50 -11.12 18.29
CA SER A 68 22.97 -11.80 17.09
C SER A 68 21.93 -11.98 15.95
N GLY A 69 20.65 -12.11 16.26
CA GLY A 69 19.66 -12.41 15.22
C GLY A 69 19.29 -11.21 14.38
N LEU A 70 18.89 -10.13 15.01
CA LEU A 70 18.42 -8.92 14.32
C LEU A 70 19.59 -8.08 13.78
N ALA A 71 20.71 -8.03 14.51
CA ALA A 71 21.93 -7.38 14.03
C ALA A 71 22.49 -8.11 12.80
N GLY A 72 22.38 -9.46 12.75
CA GLY A 72 22.77 -10.23 11.57
C GLY A 72 21.88 -9.96 10.36
N MET A 73 20.58 -9.89 10.53
CA MET A 73 19.64 -9.54 9.44
C MET A 73 19.83 -8.11 8.96
N ALA A 74 20.03 -7.17 9.87
CA ALA A 74 20.27 -5.78 9.52
C ALA A 74 21.61 -5.58 8.83
N GLY A 75 22.66 -6.34 9.21
CA GLY A 75 23.93 -6.38 8.49
C GLY A 75 23.78 -6.87 7.06
N GLN A 76 22.91 -7.86 6.81
CA GLN A 76 22.61 -8.32 5.45
C GLN A 76 21.87 -7.27 4.62
N LEU A 77 21.08 -6.41 5.24
CA LEU A 77 20.40 -5.29 4.59
C LEU A 77 21.29 -4.04 4.44
N GLY A 78 22.58 -4.13 4.85
CA GLY A 78 23.53 -3.04 4.74
C GLY A 78 23.39 -1.97 5.85
N PHE A 79 22.65 -2.27 6.91
CA PHE A 79 22.53 -1.36 8.05
C PHE A 79 23.59 -1.67 9.10
N ASP A 80 24.45 -0.71 9.40
CA ASP A 80 25.35 -0.78 10.54
C ASP A 80 24.59 -0.40 11.82
N ILE A 81 24.01 -1.42 12.47
CA ILE A 81 23.31 -1.24 13.75
C ILE A 81 24.27 -1.28 14.94
N SER A 82 25.56 -1.48 14.72
CA SER A 82 26.53 -1.58 15.81
C SER A 82 26.57 -0.32 16.69
N SER A 83 26.31 0.84 16.12
CA SER A 83 26.19 2.10 16.86
C SER A 83 24.87 2.24 17.66
N LEU A 84 23.82 1.49 17.28
CA LEU A 84 22.52 1.52 17.95
C LEU A 84 22.39 0.43 19.03
N THR A 85 23.23 -0.62 18.97
CA THR A 85 23.21 -1.72 19.94
C THR A 85 24.08 -1.48 21.16
N GLY A 86 24.63 -0.28 21.34
CA GLY A 86 25.38 0.13 22.53
C GLY A 86 24.62 -0.03 23.82
N GLY A 87 24.47 -1.24 24.28
CA GLY A 87 24.21 -1.58 25.67
C GLY A 87 22.77 -1.60 26.20
N ASN A 88 21.73 -1.39 25.37
CA ASN A 88 20.35 -1.44 25.84
C ASN A 88 19.49 -2.46 25.13
N ALA A 89 19.18 -3.55 25.80
CA ALA A 89 18.23 -4.60 25.37
C ALA A 89 16.79 -4.06 25.10
N GLY A 90 16.51 -2.80 25.42
CA GLY A 90 15.21 -2.19 25.24
C GLY A 90 14.96 -1.52 23.88
N LEU A 91 15.99 -1.38 23.01
CA LEU A 91 15.80 -0.76 21.69
C LEU A 91 14.97 -1.62 20.75
N PHE A 92 14.98 -2.93 20.94
CA PHE A 92 14.22 -3.91 20.16
C PHE A 92 12.96 -4.39 20.88
N ASP A 93 12.51 -3.68 21.91
CA ASP A 93 11.19 -3.94 22.49
C ASP A 93 10.12 -3.74 21.40
N GLY A 94 9.11 -4.61 21.42
CA GLY A 94 8.17 -4.77 20.31
C GLY A 94 7.54 -3.49 19.76
N ASP A 95 7.38 -2.45 20.58
CA ASP A 95 6.82 -1.18 20.12
C ASP A 95 7.90 -0.30 19.46
N ASN A 96 9.14 -0.34 19.95
CA ASN A 96 10.25 0.42 19.37
C ASN A 96 10.60 -0.06 17.96
N ILE A 97 10.45 -1.35 17.67
CA ILE A 97 10.67 -1.91 16.33
C ILE A 97 9.71 -1.31 15.30
N LEU A 98 8.45 -1.07 15.68
CA LEU A 98 7.48 -0.45 14.79
C LEU A 98 7.91 0.97 14.41
N GLU A 99 8.46 1.72 15.36
CA GLU A 99 9.01 3.06 15.13
C GLU A 99 10.27 3.00 14.26
N ILE A 100 11.16 2.05 14.51
CA ILE A 100 12.40 1.87 13.74
C ILE A 100 12.06 1.59 12.26
N ILE A 101 11.11 0.70 11.97
CA ILE A 101 10.70 0.37 10.59
C ILE A 101 10.13 1.61 9.87
N LYS A 102 9.43 2.49 10.57
CA LYS A 102 8.88 3.73 10.03
C LYS A 102 9.91 4.86 9.98
N SER A 103 11.10 4.66 10.55
CA SER A 103 12.11 5.69 10.61
C SER A 103 12.59 6.12 9.22
N ARG A 104 12.97 7.38 9.12
CA ARG A 104 13.52 7.96 7.91
C ARG A 104 14.68 7.14 7.36
N ASN A 105 15.63 6.76 8.21
CA ASN A 105 16.86 6.08 7.80
C ASN A 105 16.57 4.74 7.10
N ILE A 106 15.62 3.97 7.61
CA ILE A 106 15.26 2.69 7.02
C ILE A 106 14.56 2.87 5.67
N ILE A 107 13.55 3.74 5.63
CA ILE A 107 12.81 3.96 4.38
C ILE A 107 13.70 4.60 3.32
N GLU A 108 14.56 5.55 3.69
CA GLU A 108 15.51 6.17 2.78
C GLU A 108 16.48 5.14 2.20
N SER A 109 17.02 4.27 3.05
CA SER A 109 17.93 3.21 2.63
C SER A 109 17.27 2.24 1.64
N VAL A 110 16.01 1.87 1.87
CA VAL A 110 15.22 1.05 0.93
C VAL A 110 14.97 1.82 -0.37
N LEU A 111 14.60 3.08 -0.31
CA LEU A 111 14.36 3.90 -1.49
C LEU A 111 15.61 4.07 -2.35
N LEU A 112 16.78 4.22 -1.73
CA LEU A 112 18.05 4.36 -2.45
C LEU A 112 18.65 3.02 -2.87
N SER A 113 18.01 1.89 -2.55
CA SER A 113 18.45 0.57 -3.05
C SER A 113 18.25 0.48 -4.56
N ARG A 114 19.17 -0.20 -5.22
CA ARG A 114 19.11 -0.43 -6.66
C ARG A 114 18.14 -1.55 -6.98
N ILE A 115 17.42 -1.39 -8.07
CA ILE A 115 16.51 -2.42 -8.57
C ILE A 115 17.23 -3.13 -9.71
N ASP A 116 17.51 -4.42 -9.54
CA ASP A 116 17.96 -5.29 -10.62
C ASP A 116 16.76 -5.68 -11.49
N VAL A 117 16.35 -4.76 -12.37
CA VAL A 117 15.39 -5.11 -13.42
C VAL A 117 16.19 -5.71 -14.58
N THR A 118 15.94 -6.95 -14.88
CA THR A 118 16.66 -7.85 -15.79
C THR A 118 16.84 -7.29 -17.22
N ASP A 119 16.30 -6.14 -17.56
CA ASP A 119 16.23 -5.70 -18.96
C ASP A 119 16.60 -4.22 -19.19
N SER A 120 17.16 -3.52 -18.22
CA SER A 120 17.48 -2.11 -18.42
C SER A 120 18.90 -1.80 -17.96
N ALA A 121 19.72 -1.35 -18.91
CA ALA A 121 21.01 -0.68 -18.68
C ALA A 121 20.93 0.58 -17.77
N ASN A 122 19.78 0.83 -17.17
CA ASN A 122 19.50 1.94 -16.29
C ASN A 122 19.58 1.47 -14.83
N ASN A 123 20.65 1.84 -14.17
CA ASN A 123 20.89 1.73 -12.73
C ASN A 123 19.86 2.57 -11.92
N LYS A 124 18.55 2.31 -12.10
CA LYS A 124 17.49 3.04 -11.39
C LYS A 124 17.40 2.58 -9.94
N THR A 125 17.16 3.51 -9.05
CA THR A 125 16.83 3.22 -7.65
C THR A 125 15.32 3.05 -7.48
N LEU A 126 14.92 2.45 -6.36
CA LEU A 126 13.51 2.39 -5.99
C LEU A 126 12.92 3.80 -5.81
N ALA A 127 13.74 4.78 -5.38
CA ALA A 127 13.34 6.18 -5.30
C ALA A 127 12.95 6.76 -6.65
N ASP A 128 13.73 6.49 -7.71
CA ASP A 128 13.44 6.96 -9.07
C ASP A 128 12.10 6.37 -9.54
N LEU A 129 11.90 5.06 -9.35
CA LEU A 129 10.66 4.39 -9.72
C LEU A 129 9.46 4.93 -8.94
N TYR A 130 9.61 5.08 -7.62
CA TYR A 130 8.55 5.61 -6.76
C TYR A 130 8.21 7.06 -7.10
N TYR A 131 9.21 7.88 -7.41
CA TYR A 131 9.02 9.27 -7.84
C TYR A 131 8.17 9.36 -9.11
N GLU A 132 8.46 8.52 -10.11
CA GLU A 132 7.72 8.45 -11.37
C GLU A 132 6.28 7.94 -11.18
N THR A 133 6.08 6.93 -10.33
CA THR A 133 4.79 6.22 -10.24
C THR A 133 3.85 6.74 -9.15
N SER A 134 4.36 7.38 -8.11
CA SER A 134 3.56 7.84 -6.95
C SER A 134 2.72 9.10 -7.21
N GLY A 135 2.89 9.72 -8.39
CA GLY A 135 2.25 10.99 -8.75
C GLY A 135 2.90 12.22 -8.08
N ILE A 136 4.00 12.06 -7.34
CA ILE A 136 4.76 13.19 -6.76
C ILE A 136 5.37 14.01 -7.88
N LYS A 137 5.96 13.35 -8.88
CA LYS A 137 6.53 14.00 -10.06
C LYS A 137 5.53 14.95 -10.71
N ASN A 138 4.34 14.46 -11.04
CA ASN A 138 3.28 15.25 -11.70
C ASN A 138 2.85 16.48 -10.88
N LYS A 139 2.86 16.37 -9.54
CA LYS A 139 2.55 17.51 -8.66
C LYS A 139 3.66 18.56 -8.63
N LEU A 140 4.89 18.16 -8.88
CA LEU A 140 6.07 19.03 -8.80
C LEU A 140 6.48 19.59 -10.15
N GLU A 141 6.21 18.92 -11.26
CA GLU A 141 6.49 19.38 -12.63
C GLU A 141 5.89 20.77 -12.92
N GLY A 142 4.70 21.05 -12.36
CA GLY A 142 4.05 22.35 -12.47
C GLY A 142 4.73 23.48 -11.68
N LYS A 143 5.71 23.15 -10.81
CA LYS A 143 6.36 24.15 -9.94
C LYS A 143 7.76 24.53 -10.40
N SER A 144 8.55 23.59 -10.93
CA SER A 144 9.91 23.86 -11.38
C SER A 144 10.41 22.74 -12.29
N THR A 145 11.11 23.11 -13.34
CA THR A 145 11.75 22.19 -14.29
C THR A 145 12.87 21.37 -13.64
N GLU A 146 13.52 21.91 -12.60
CA GLU A 146 14.57 21.21 -11.86
C GLU A 146 13.99 20.02 -11.08
N LEU A 147 12.79 20.17 -10.53
CA LEU A 147 12.09 19.11 -9.81
C LEU A 147 11.64 18.00 -10.75
N ALA A 148 11.26 18.31 -11.98
CA ALA A 148 10.84 17.31 -12.97
C ALA A 148 11.96 16.33 -13.35
N ASN A 149 13.23 16.78 -13.32
CA ASN A 149 14.39 16.04 -13.78
C ASN A 149 15.28 15.52 -12.64
N LEU A 150 14.76 15.42 -11.41
CA LEU A 150 15.51 14.87 -10.30
C LEU A 150 15.84 13.39 -10.54
N ASN A 151 17.08 13.03 -10.20
CA ASN A 151 17.61 11.67 -10.27
C ASN A 151 18.19 11.30 -8.90
N PHE A 152 17.89 10.10 -8.46
CA PHE A 152 18.32 9.55 -7.17
C PHE A 152 19.37 8.44 -7.31
N SER A 153 19.67 8.00 -8.54
CA SER A 153 20.56 6.87 -8.80
C SER A 153 22.01 7.07 -8.33
N SER A 154 22.44 8.33 -8.18
CA SER A 154 23.77 8.67 -7.69
C SER A 154 23.86 8.78 -6.17
N LEU A 155 22.71 8.78 -5.49
CA LEU A 155 22.64 8.98 -4.05
C LEU A 155 23.00 7.71 -3.28
N LYS A 156 23.56 7.90 -2.10
CA LYS A 156 23.84 6.84 -1.12
C LYS A 156 23.24 7.26 0.22
N THR A 157 22.77 6.29 0.97
CA THR A 157 22.26 6.50 2.33
C THR A 157 23.33 7.17 3.19
N GLY A 158 22.96 8.24 3.88
CA GLY A 158 23.86 9.01 4.75
C GLY A 158 24.84 9.94 4.02
N ALA A 159 24.78 10.03 2.68
CA ALA A 159 25.56 11.01 1.92
C ALA A 159 24.87 12.40 1.95
N ALA A 160 25.63 13.44 1.63
CA ALA A 160 25.06 14.78 1.47
C ALA A 160 24.20 14.83 0.19
N HIS A 161 22.92 15.15 0.35
CA HIS A 161 21.98 15.36 -0.73
C HIS A 161 21.84 16.86 -1.04
N THR A 162 21.40 17.18 -2.24
CA THR A 162 20.97 18.54 -2.51
C THR A 162 19.68 18.83 -1.74
N ILE A 163 19.44 20.10 -1.39
CA ILE A 163 18.22 20.51 -0.65
C ILE A 163 16.95 20.04 -1.38
N LEU A 164 16.94 20.08 -2.71
CA LEU A 164 15.80 19.62 -3.51
C LEU A 164 15.59 18.10 -3.43
N GLN A 165 16.68 17.32 -3.54
CA GLN A 165 16.61 15.87 -3.40
C GLN A 165 16.15 15.46 -2.00
N ASP A 166 16.68 16.11 -0.96
CA ASP A 166 16.30 15.86 0.43
C ASP A 166 14.82 16.17 0.68
N SER A 167 14.33 17.29 0.15
CA SER A 167 12.91 17.67 0.26
C SER A 167 11.99 16.66 -0.43
N VAL A 168 12.37 16.17 -1.61
CA VAL A 168 11.56 15.18 -2.34
C VAL A 168 11.63 13.80 -1.66
N LEU A 169 12.80 13.39 -1.17
CA LEU A 169 12.94 12.17 -0.36
C LEU A 169 12.05 12.24 0.89
N PHE A 170 12.05 13.36 1.60
CA PHE A 170 11.18 13.56 2.74
C PHE A 170 9.69 13.39 2.39
N MET A 171 9.24 14.02 1.29
CA MET A 171 7.85 13.86 0.81
C MET A 171 7.52 12.41 0.44
N MET A 172 8.47 11.67 -0.17
CA MET A 172 8.27 10.26 -0.49
C MET A 172 8.15 9.42 0.78
N ILE A 173 9.01 9.64 1.76
CA ILE A 173 9.00 8.93 3.05
C ILE A 173 7.69 9.19 3.81
N GLU A 174 7.26 10.44 3.87
CA GLU A 174 6.00 10.81 4.50
C GLU A 174 4.81 10.12 3.82
N LYS A 175 4.79 10.13 2.49
CA LYS A 175 3.74 9.46 1.71
C LYS A 175 3.75 7.94 1.91
N ILE A 176 4.92 7.31 1.95
CA ILE A 176 5.05 5.88 2.21
C ILE A 176 4.50 5.55 3.59
N ASN A 177 4.90 6.27 4.62
CA ASN A 177 4.43 6.06 5.99
C ASN A 177 2.91 6.24 6.13
N LYS A 178 2.32 7.15 5.37
CA LYS A 178 0.91 7.45 5.44
C LYS A 178 0.04 6.49 4.62
N ASP A 179 0.45 6.21 3.38
CA ASP A 179 -0.43 5.61 2.38
C ASP A 179 -0.04 4.16 2.03
N ASN A 180 1.23 3.78 2.20
CA ASN A 180 1.78 2.54 1.66
C ASN A 180 2.29 1.57 2.71
N LEU A 181 2.75 2.05 3.86
CA LEU A 181 3.35 1.23 4.91
C LEU A 181 2.41 1.11 6.10
N ASN A 182 1.92 -0.11 6.36
CA ASN A 182 1.17 -0.42 7.57
C ASN A 182 1.96 -1.41 8.42
N VAL A 183 2.47 -0.94 9.55
CA VAL A 183 3.25 -1.76 10.48
C VAL A 183 2.44 -1.91 11.77
N GLN A 184 2.14 -3.15 12.14
CA GLN A 184 1.33 -3.47 13.32
C GLN A 184 1.76 -4.77 13.97
N ARG A 185 1.55 -4.89 15.27
CA ARG A 185 1.70 -6.15 15.97
C ARG A 185 0.55 -7.09 15.63
N THR A 186 0.86 -8.30 15.24
CA THR A 186 -0.14 -9.33 14.91
C THR A 186 -0.84 -9.86 16.17
N ASN A 187 -0.18 -9.83 17.35
CA ASN A 187 -0.77 -10.22 18.64
C ASN A 187 -0.12 -9.47 19.82
N LYS A 188 -0.95 -8.90 20.69
CA LYS A 188 -0.51 -8.36 22.00
C LYS A 188 -0.20 -9.44 23.02
N LYS A 189 -0.48 -10.71 22.72
CA LYS A 189 -0.19 -11.89 23.53
C LYS A 189 0.41 -12.95 22.62
N GLY A 190 1.64 -12.77 22.23
CA GLY A 190 2.49 -13.86 21.79
C GLY A 190 3.15 -14.44 23.02
N SER A 191 2.37 -15.09 23.84
CA SER A 191 2.83 -15.99 24.87
C SER A 191 2.28 -17.35 24.52
N ILE A 192 3.10 -18.20 23.99
CA ILE A 192 3.22 -19.60 24.45
C ILE A 192 4.69 -19.92 24.45
#